data_95bb281ff2843f3d513194539bdf2205
#
_entry.id   95bb281ff2843f3d513194539bdf2205
#
_cell.length_a   1.000
_cell.length_b   1.000
_cell.length_c   1.000
_cell.angle_alpha   90.00
_cell.angle_beta   90.00
_cell.angle_gamma   90.00
#
_symmetry.space_group_name_H-M   'P 1'
#
loop_
_entity.id
_entity.type
_entity.pdbx_description
1 polymer ?
#
loop_
_entity_poly.entity_id
_entity_poly.type
_entity_poly.pdbx_seq_one_letter_code
_entity_poly.pdbx_strand_id
1 'polypeptide(L)'
;MQKHTKIFMQFWNPEFTIAQTYQCFGCNSWFGTDIHHINNKGSGGSKLKDYLENLCCLCRKCHQKCHSDKNYNIQVRVNTLRLIADHLEGQI
;
A
#
# COMPACT_ATOMS: atom_id res chain seq x y z
N MET A 1 -7.72 -12.58 -8.67
CA MET A 1 -7.03 -11.47 -7.99
C MET A 1 -8.03 -10.67 -7.19
N GLN A 2 -7.70 -10.35 -5.95
CA GLN A 2 -8.61 -9.60 -5.09
C GLN A 2 -8.74 -8.14 -5.58
N LYS A 3 -9.87 -7.53 -5.25
CA LYS A 3 -10.19 -6.19 -5.72
C LYS A 3 -9.14 -5.15 -5.32
N HIS A 4 -8.72 -5.16 -4.07
CA HIS A 4 -7.73 -4.20 -3.59
C HIS A 4 -6.37 -4.38 -4.31
N THR A 5 -6.01 -5.60 -4.65
CA THR A 5 -4.79 -5.86 -5.40
C THR A 5 -4.89 -5.28 -6.81
N LYS A 6 -6.03 -5.44 -7.45
CA LYS A 6 -6.25 -4.86 -8.78
C LYS A 6 -6.14 -3.34 -8.76
N ILE A 7 -6.76 -2.69 -7.78
CA ILE A 7 -6.72 -1.24 -7.64
C ILE A 7 -5.28 -0.77 -7.50
N PHE A 8 -4.52 -1.42 -6.62
CA PHE A 8 -3.13 -1.10 -6.40
C PHE A 8 -2.30 -1.26 -7.67
N MET A 9 -2.41 -2.42 -8.31
CA MET A 9 -1.60 -2.73 -9.48
C MET A 9 -1.94 -1.86 -10.68
N GLN A 10 -3.21 -1.55 -10.89
CA GLN A 10 -3.61 -0.71 -12.01
C GLN A 10 -3.01 0.68 -11.94
N PHE A 11 -2.84 1.20 -10.74
CA PHE A 11 -2.23 2.51 -10.57
C PHE A 11 -0.69 2.44 -10.67
N TRP A 12 -0.09 1.51 -9.93
CA TRP A 12 1.36 1.49 -9.77
C TRP A 12 2.08 0.74 -10.88
N ASN A 13 1.49 -0.35 -11.36
CA ASN A 13 2.22 -1.26 -12.23
C ASN A 13 1.28 -2.07 -13.11
N PRO A 14 0.55 -1.40 -14.03
CA PRO A 14 -0.52 -2.06 -14.79
C PRO A 14 -0.07 -3.23 -15.66
N GLU A 15 1.20 -3.26 -16.02
CA GLU A 15 1.74 -4.28 -16.93
C GLU A 15 2.46 -5.42 -16.22
N PHE A 16 2.59 -5.35 -14.90
CA PHE A 16 3.41 -6.30 -14.17
C PHE A 16 2.59 -7.12 -13.18
N THR A 17 3.19 -8.22 -12.75
CA THR A 17 2.62 -9.07 -11.72
C THR A 17 2.94 -8.51 -10.33
N ILE A 18 2.27 -9.07 -9.32
CA ILE A 18 2.53 -8.71 -7.92
C ILE A 18 3.99 -8.91 -7.54
N ALA A 19 4.62 -9.95 -8.07
CA ALA A 19 6.02 -10.24 -7.77
C ALA A 19 6.98 -9.14 -8.22
N GLN A 20 6.51 -8.27 -9.09
CA GLN A 20 7.31 -7.16 -9.63
C GLN A 20 6.89 -5.81 -9.06
N THR A 21 6.21 -5.82 -7.93
CA THR A 21 5.74 -4.59 -7.32
C THR A 21 6.88 -3.77 -6.74
N TYR A 22 6.51 -2.64 -6.23
CA TYR A 22 7.44 -1.64 -5.74
C TYR A 22 8.08 -2.05 -4.44
N GLN A 23 9.11 -1.33 -4.06
CA GLN A 23 9.74 -1.49 -2.77
C GLN A 23 8.74 -1.17 -1.66
N CYS A 24 8.99 -1.73 -0.49
CA CYS A 24 8.17 -1.52 0.69
C CYS A 24 7.95 -0.03 0.97
N PHE A 25 6.71 0.38 1.12
CA PHE A 25 6.38 1.78 1.43
C PHE A 25 6.78 2.19 2.84
N GLY A 26 7.11 1.23 3.69
CA GLY A 26 7.58 1.49 5.04
C GLY A 26 9.07 1.71 5.11
N CYS A 27 9.86 0.67 4.93
CA CYS A 27 11.31 0.72 5.11
C CYS A 27 12.08 1.01 3.83
N ASN A 28 11.48 0.79 2.67
CA ASN A 28 12.09 0.99 1.36
C ASN A 28 13.34 0.12 1.12
N SER A 29 13.60 -0.85 1.99
CA SER A 29 14.79 -1.71 1.91
C SER A 29 14.53 -3.04 1.24
N TRP A 30 13.27 -3.48 1.25
CA TRP A 30 12.84 -4.76 0.71
C TRP A 30 11.65 -4.58 -0.21
N PHE A 31 11.42 -5.55 -1.09
CA PHE A 31 10.21 -5.52 -1.90
C PHE A 31 8.98 -5.71 -1.03
N GLY A 32 7.92 -4.98 -1.36
CA GLY A 32 6.65 -5.17 -0.69
C GLY A 32 5.98 -6.42 -1.20
N THR A 33 5.71 -7.36 -0.31
CA THR A 33 5.06 -8.62 -0.65
C THR A 33 3.59 -8.64 -0.30
N ASP A 34 3.17 -7.76 0.61
CA ASP A 34 1.81 -7.75 1.13
C ASP A 34 1.14 -6.42 0.77
N ILE A 35 -0.11 -6.49 0.35
CA ILE A 35 -0.93 -5.28 0.18
C ILE A 35 -1.66 -5.06 1.49
N HIS A 36 -1.40 -3.90 2.09
CA HIS A 36 -1.91 -3.54 3.41
C HIS A 36 -2.98 -2.46 3.31
N HIS A 37 -4.09 -2.68 4.02
CA HIS A 37 -5.09 -1.64 4.22
C HIS A 37 -4.66 -0.81 5.43
N ILE A 38 -4.30 0.44 5.20
CA ILE A 38 -3.78 1.30 6.26
C ILE A 38 -4.85 1.54 7.31
N ASN A 39 -6.07 1.87 6.89
CA ASN A 39 -7.21 1.98 7.77
C ASN A 39 -8.05 0.71 7.63
N ASN A 40 -7.99 -0.14 8.65
CA ASN A 40 -8.70 -1.41 8.66
C ASN A 40 -9.69 -1.48 9.83
N LYS A 41 -10.17 -0.35 10.30
CA LYS A 41 -11.17 -0.31 11.38
C LYS A 41 -12.54 -0.72 10.85
N GLY A 42 -13.26 -1.49 11.65
CA GLY A 42 -14.61 -1.93 11.33
C GLY A 42 -14.64 -3.33 10.75
N SER A 43 -15.75 -4.00 10.93
CA SER A 43 -15.94 -5.38 10.49
C SER A 43 -16.26 -5.42 9.00
N GLY A 44 -15.59 -6.28 8.28
CA GLY A 44 -15.98 -6.79 6.98
C GLY A 44 -16.33 -5.81 5.87
N GLY A 45 -16.22 -4.55 6.08
CA GLY A 45 -16.58 -3.56 5.11
C GLY A 45 -15.51 -3.25 4.09
N SER A 46 -14.95 -4.26 3.48
CA SER A 46 -13.81 -4.10 2.60
C SER A 46 -14.06 -3.16 1.44
N LYS A 47 -15.28 -3.11 0.90
CA LYS A 47 -15.60 -2.27 -0.25
C LYS A 47 -15.35 -0.79 0.01
N LEU A 48 -15.61 -0.34 1.24
CA LEU A 48 -15.41 1.06 1.61
C LEU A 48 -13.96 1.38 1.91
N LYS A 49 -13.10 0.40 1.97
CA LYS A 49 -11.68 0.55 2.29
C LYS A 49 -10.76 0.25 1.12
N ASP A 50 -11.32 -0.23 0.01
CA ASP A 50 -10.56 -0.57 -1.19
C ASP A 50 -10.45 0.67 -2.07
N TYR A 51 -9.68 1.65 -1.62
CA TYR A 51 -9.36 2.82 -2.43
C TYR A 51 -7.84 3.04 -2.37
N LEU A 52 -7.32 3.63 -3.42
CA LEU A 52 -5.87 3.71 -3.65
C LEU A 52 -5.09 4.29 -2.47
N GLU A 53 -5.58 5.38 -1.89
CA GLU A 53 -4.90 6.09 -0.82
C GLU A 53 -4.83 5.30 0.48
N ASN A 54 -5.60 4.22 0.57
CA ASN A 54 -5.62 3.33 1.72
C ASN A 54 -4.82 2.05 1.50
N LEU A 55 -4.17 1.90 0.36
CA LEU A 55 -3.48 0.68 -0.02
C LEU A 55 -1.99 0.95 -0.19
N CYS A 56 -1.18 0.12 0.43
CA CYS A 56 0.27 0.21 0.28
C CYS A 56 0.86 -1.19 0.23
N CYS A 57 2.03 -1.33 -0.39
CA CYS A 57 2.75 -2.59 -0.33
C CYS A 57 3.81 -2.52 0.76
N LEU A 58 3.88 -3.58 1.54
CA LEU A 58 4.81 -3.67 2.66
C LEU A 58 5.52 -5.01 2.64
N CYS A 59 6.78 -5.03 3.04
CA CYS A 59 7.44 -6.28 3.37
C CYS A 59 6.78 -6.86 4.61
N ARG A 60 6.95 -8.15 4.83
CA ARG A 60 6.29 -8.84 5.93
C ARG A 60 6.60 -8.18 7.27
N LYS A 61 7.82 -7.77 7.48
CA LYS A 61 8.26 -7.15 8.73
C LYS A 61 7.54 -5.83 8.99
N CYS A 62 7.47 -4.97 7.98
CA CYS A 62 6.78 -3.68 8.10
C CYS A 62 5.27 -3.87 8.23
N HIS A 63 4.71 -4.87 7.57
CA HIS A 63 3.29 -5.19 7.69
C HIS A 63 2.94 -5.55 9.14
N GLN A 64 3.76 -6.40 9.75
CA GLN A 64 3.58 -6.76 11.16
C GLN A 64 3.74 -5.55 12.07
N LYS A 65 4.70 -4.70 11.77
CA LYS A 65 4.94 -3.49 12.58
C LYS A 65 3.76 -2.52 12.50
N CYS A 66 3.13 -2.39 11.36
CA CYS A 66 1.94 -1.54 11.23
C CYS A 66 0.80 -2.02 12.11
N HIS A 67 0.66 -3.32 12.29
CA HIS A 67 -0.39 -3.88 13.14
C HIS A 67 -0.10 -3.68 14.63
N SER A 68 1.16 -3.61 15.02
CA SER A 68 1.55 -3.49 16.42
C SER A 68 1.89 -2.06 16.84
N ASP A 69 2.15 -1.17 15.89
CA ASP A 69 2.59 0.19 16.17
C ASP A 69 1.74 1.18 15.37
N LYS A 70 0.80 1.81 16.06
CA LYS A 70 -0.12 2.75 15.45
C LYS A 70 0.58 3.94 14.80
N ASN A 71 1.62 4.44 15.43
CA ASN A 71 2.37 5.59 14.89
C ASN A 71 3.11 5.21 13.61
N TYR A 72 3.62 4.00 13.55
CA TYR A 72 4.27 3.52 12.34
C TYR A 72 3.27 3.39 11.18
N ASN A 73 2.08 2.91 11.48
CA ASN A 73 1.01 2.81 10.48
C ASN A 73 0.63 4.20 9.93
N ILE A 74 0.60 5.22 10.79
CA ILE A 74 0.36 6.60 10.37
C ILE A 74 1.50 7.07 9.46
N GLN A 75 2.74 6.77 9.82
CA GLN A 75 3.89 7.15 9.00
C GLN A 75 3.83 6.50 7.61
N VAL A 76 3.43 5.25 7.56
CA VAL A 76 3.26 4.54 6.29
C VAL A 76 2.18 5.23 5.44
N ARG A 77 1.12 5.71 6.06
CA ARG A 77 0.09 6.47 5.35
C ARG A 77 0.66 7.74 4.72
N VAL A 78 1.46 8.47 5.48
CA VAL A 78 2.12 9.68 4.96
C VAL A 78 3.01 9.33 3.78
N ASN A 79 3.79 8.26 3.91
CA ASN A 79 4.66 7.81 2.82
C ASN A 79 3.85 7.46 1.57
N THR A 80 2.73 6.77 1.76
CA THR A 80 1.86 6.37 0.65
C THR A 80 1.32 7.58 -0.09
N LEU A 81 0.83 8.57 0.63
CA LEU A 81 0.29 9.79 0.03
C LEU A 81 1.36 10.56 -0.74
N ARG A 82 2.56 10.63 -0.19
CA ARG A 82 3.69 11.28 -0.89
C ARG A 82 4.06 10.55 -2.16
N LEU A 83 4.10 9.23 -2.11
CA LEU A 83 4.43 8.42 -3.29
C LEU A 83 3.37 8.56 -4.38
N ILE A 84 2.11 8.60 -4.00
CA ILE A 84 1.02 8.82 -4.96
C ILE A 84 1.16 10.19 -5.60
N ALA A 85 1.40 11.23 -4.81
CA ALA A 85 1.57 12.58 -5.33
C ALA A 85 2.75 12.66 -6.31
N ASP A 86 3.89 12.08 -5.93
CA ASP A 86 5.08 12.07 -6.78
C ASP A 86 4.82 11.33 -8.09
N HIS A 87 4.11 10.22 -8.03
CA HIS A 87 3.77 9.44 -9.21
C HIS A 87 2.89 10.24 -10.17
N LEU A 88 1.89 10.91 -9.63
CA LEU A 88 0.99 11.73 -10.43
C LEU A 88 1.72 12.92 -11.06
N GLU A 89 2.58 13.58 -10.30
CA GLU A 89 3.38 14.69 -10.80
C GLU A 89 4.32 14.25 -11.91
N GLY A 90 4.89 13.06 -11.80
CA GLY A 90 5.78 12.52 -12.81
C GLY A 90 5.10 12.21 -14.13
N GLN A 91 3.77 12.20 -14.18
CA GLN A 91 3.00 11.95 -15.40
C GLN A 91 2.63 13.23 -16.13
N ILE A 92 2.95 14.35 -15.58
CA ILE A 92 2.72 15.65 -16.19
C ILE A 92 3.98 16.05 -16.99
#